data_6617ef1edf05748e52be54ab5f7c9b6b
#
_entry.id   6617ef1edf05748e52be54ab5f7c9b6b
#
_cell.length_a   1.000
_cell.length_b   1.000
_cell.length_c   1.000
_cell.angle_alpha   90.00
_cell.angle_beta   90.00
_cell.angle_gamma   90.00
#
_symmetry.space_group_name_H-M   'P 1'
#
loop_
_entity.id
_entity.type
_entity.pdbx_description
1 polymer ?
#
loop_
_entity_poly.entity_id
_entity_poly.type
_entity_poly.pdbx_seq_one_letter_code
_entity_poly.pdbx_strand_id
1 'polypeptide(L)'
;HFIYFNPKDIVSGDFYWATKHDTKFYLAVCDSTGHGVPGAFMSLLNITFLNEAINERSISEPNKIFDFVRKKLIENLGKEGQKDGFDGILLCIDLVDSSITYSAANNSPIVISNGEIKKLPCNKMPVGYGERVAPFDLFPLEYSKGSVLYLYTDGFADQFGGKTQSDFNAGGKKYKYKKLNEFLVSINHQSNVEKAENLLSEFETWKGKLEQTDDVTILGISL
;
A
#
# COMPACT_ATOMS: atom_id res chain seq x y z
N HIS A 1 15.51 3.53 -1.45
CA HIS A 1 14.08 3.34 -1.75
C HIS A 1 13.73 3.84 -3.14
N PHE A 2 12.65 3.33 -3.69
CA PHE A 2 11.97 3.87 -4.86
C PHE A 2 10.47 3.88 -4.63
N ILE A 3 9.75 4.70 -5.41
CA ILE A 3 8.29 4.78 -5.41
C ILE A 3 7.83 4.75 -6.88
N TYR A 4 6.97 3.80 -7.20
CA TYR A 4 6.17 3.79 -8.41
C TYR A 4 4.75 4.20 -8.03
N PHE A 5 4.35 5.40 -8.44
CA PHE A 5 3.06 5.99 -8.17
C PHE A 5 2.42 6.40 -9.49
N ASN A 6 1.32 5.76 -9.84
CA ASN A 6 0.63 5.93 -11.12
C ASN A 6 -0.87 6.07 -10.90
N PRO A 7 -1.36 7.29 -10.67
CA PRO A 7 -2.78 7.55 -10.53
C PRO A 7 -3.56 7.19 -11.81
N LYS A 8 -4.77 6.67 -11.62
CA LYS A 8 -5.72 6.43 -12.73
C LYS A 8 -6.25 7.73 -13.31
N ASP A 9 -6.55 8.68 -12.45
CA ASP A 9 -7.08 10.00 -12.78
C ASP A 9 -6.03 11.09 -12.47
N ILE A 10 -6.41 12.38 -12.58
CA ILE A 10 -5.53 13.51 -12.24
C ILE A 10 -5.13 13.49 -10.77
N VAL A 11 -6.01 12.98 -9.90
CA VAL A 11 -5.82 12.82 -8.47
C VAL A 11 -6.10 11.38 -8.06
N SER A 12 -5.57 10.93 -6.92
CA SER A 12 -5.54 9.53 -6.51
C SER A 12 -6.21 9.29 -5.17
N GLY A 13 -6.90 8.15 -5.05
CA GLY A 13 -7.29 7.55 -3.79
C GLY A 13 -6.12 6.87 -3.09
N ASP A 14 -5.17 6.34 -3.86
CA ASP A 14 -3.90 5.88 -3.33
C ASP A 14 -3.07 7.02 -2.79
N PHE A 15 -2.35 6.77 -1.70
CA PHE A 15 -1.33 7.69 -1.21
C PHE A 15 -0.17 6.97 -0.53
N TYR A 16 0.99 7.60 -0.58
CA TYR A 16 2.09 7.32 0.32
C TYR A 16 2.35 8.55 1.18
N TRP A 17 2.73 8.33 2.43
CA TRP A 17 2.94 9.41 3.38
C TRP A 17 4.02 9.05 4.37
N ALA A 18 4.81 10.02 4.79
CA ALA A 18 5.85 9.81 5.78
C ALA A 18 5.96 11.01 6.74
N THR A 19 6.31 10.71 7.98
CA THR A 19 6.65 11.72 8.99
C THR A 19 7.71 11.19 9.94
N LYS A 20 8.45 12.11 10.56
CA LYS A 20 9.34 11.82 11.67
C LYS A 20 8.77 12.47 12.92
N HIS A 21 8.62 11.68 13.97
CA HIS A 21 8.24 12.16 15.29
C HIS A 21 9.22 11.59 16.32
N ASP A 22 9.92 12.47 17.03
CA ASP A 22 11.01 12.11 17.93
C ASP A 22 12.09 11.23 17.27
N THR A 23 12.31 10.03 17.82
CA THR A 23 13.28 9.05 17.33
C THR A 23 12.68 8.09 16.29
N LYS A 24 11.43 8.25 15.91
CA LYS A 24 10.72 7.33 15.03
C LYS A 24 10.41 7.94 13.68
N PHE A 25 10.61 7.15 12.64
CA PHE A 25 10.21 7.47 11.28
C PHE A 25 9.03 6.58 10.86
N TYR A 26 7.97 7.20 10.42
CA TYR A 26 6.75 6.53 9.98
C TYR A 26 6.62 6.63 8.47
N LEU A 27 6.18 5.56 7.84
CA LEU A 27 5.92 5.49 6.41
C LEU A 27 4.65 4.67 6.15
N ALA A 28 3.72 5.25 5.42
CA ALA A 28 2.48 4.60 5.02
C ALA A 28 2.37 4.45 3.50
N VAL A 29 1.77 3.35 3.05
CA VAL A 29 1.24 3.14 1.70
C VAL A 29 -0.17 2.65 1.85
N CYS A 30 -1.12 3.40 1.32
CA CYS A 30 -2.55 3.22 1.57
C CYS A 30 -3.36 3.41 0.29
N ASP A 31 -4.45 2.67 0.21
CA ASP A 31 -5.47 2.68 -0.82
C ASP A 31 -6.79 3.13 -0.18
N SER A 32 -7.22 4.35 -0.45
CA SER A 32 -8.46 4.90 0.09
C SER A 32 -9.66 4.46 -0.74
N THR A 33 -10.81 4.33 -0.09
CA THR A 33 -12.07 4.02 -0.78
C THR A 33 -12.36 5.01 -1.91
N GLY A 34 -12.43 4.50 -3.14
CA GLY A 34 -12.72 5.25 -4.35
C GLY A 34 -11.51 5.86 -5.04
N HIS A 35 -11.65 6.21 -6.30
CA HIS A 35 -10.59 6.82 -7.12
C HIS A 35 -11.00 8.22 -7.58
N GLY A 36 -10.10 8.94 -8.23
CA GLY A 36 -10.34 10.32 -8.69
C GLY A 36 -10.62 11.27 -7.53
N VAL A 37 -11.48 12.27 -7.75
CA VAL A 37 -11.74 13.33 -6.78
C VAL A 37 -12.29 12.80 -5.45
N PRO A 38 -13.29 11.91 -5.39
CA PRO A 38 -13.76 11.34 -4.11
C PRO A 38 -12.64 10.61 -3.35
N GLY A 39 -11.85 9.78 -4.04
CA GLY A 39 -10.71 9.07 -3.46
C GLY A 39 -9.66 10.03 -2.89
N ALA A 40 -9.34 11.10 -3.63
CA ALA A 40 -8.38 12.11 -3.17
C ALA A 40 -8.84 12.85 -1.89
N PHE A 41 -10.14 13.14 -1.75
CA PHE A 41 -10.67 13.69 -0.51
C PHE A 41 -10.52 12.71 0.66
N MET A 42 -10.75 11.42 0.42
CA MET A 42 -10.53 10.38 1.43
C MET A 42 -9.05 10.30 1.82
N SER A 43 -8.13 10.36 0.84
CA SER A 43 -6.69 10.35 1.10
C SER A 43 -6.24 11.54 1.95
N LEU A 44 -6.74 12.75 1.66
CA LEU A 44 -6.46 13.94 2.48
C LEU A 44 -6.95 13.79 3.91
N LEU A 45 -8.15 13.24 4.10
CA LEU A 45 -8.72 13.00 5.42
C LEU A 45 -7.91 11.94 6.19
N ASN A 46 -7.54 10.85 5.53
CA ASN A 46 -6.71 9.79 6.10
C ASN A 46 -5.33 10.31 6.53
N ILE A 47 -4.67 11.12 5.68
CA ILE A 47 -3.40 11.78 6.00
C ILE A 47 -3.57 12.72 7.21
N THR A 48 -4.67 13.46 7.28
CA THR A 48 -4.96 14.35 8.40
C THR A 48 -5.06 13.58 9.72
N PHE A 49 -5.77 12.45 9.74
CA PHE A 49 -5.90 11.63 10.94
C PHE A 49 -4.61 10.89 11.31
N LEU A 50 -3.79 10.48 10.33
CA LEU A 50 -2.44 9.94 10.59
C LEU A 50 -1.56 11.02 11.26
N ASN A 51 -1.60 12.25 10.75
CA ASN A 51 -0.89 13.38 11.35
C ASN A 51 -1.39 13.68 12.78
N GLU A 52 -2.70 13.72 13.01
CA GLU A 52 -3.27 13.92 14.35
C GLU A 52 -2.77 12.82 15.30
N ALA A 53 -2.85 11.54 14.89
CA ALA A 53 -2.44 10.42 15.72
C ALA A 53 -0.98 10.51 16.17
N ILE A 54 -0.08 10.77 15.23
CA ILE A 54 1.37 10.72 15.47
C ILE A 54 1.88 12.03 16.03
N ASN A 55 1.58 13.15 15.38
CA ASN A 55 2.21 14.43 15.67
C ASN A 55 1.51 15.21 16.81
N GLU A 56 0.19 15.03 16.99
CA GLU A 56 -0.57 15.74 18.01
C GLU A 56 -0.86 14.87 19.24
N ARG A 57 -1.16 13.58 19.04
CA ARG A 57 -1.47 12.66 20.13
C ARG A 57 -0.28 11.83 20.59
N SER A 58 0.86 11.91 19.88
CA SER A 58 2.08 11.15 20.18
C SER A 58 1.84 9.64 20.29
N ILE A 59 0.91 9.10 19.47
CA ILE A 59 0.68 7.66 19.42
C ILE A 59 1.84 7.06 18.63
N SER A 60 2.58 6.13 19.25
CA SER A 60 3.83 5.64 18.69
C SER A 60 3.77 4.28 18.01
N GLU A 61 2.74 3.46 18.31
CA GLU A 61 2.62 2.10 17.78
C GLU A 61 1.70 2.08 16.56
N PRO A 62 2.14 1.53 15.39
CA PRO A 62 1.36 1.47 14.16
C PRO A 62 -0.06 0.92 14.30
N ASN A 63 -0.25 -0.11 15.10
CA ASN A 63 -1.56 -0.70 15.35
C ASN A 63 -2.50 0.26 16.11
N LYS A 64 -1.98 0.99 17.10
CA LYS A 64 -2.74 1.99 17.85
C LYS A 64 -3.08 3.21 17.00
N ILE A 65 -2.17 3.56 16.08
CA ILE A 65 -2.44 4.61 15.09
C ILE A 65 -3.59 4.21 14.19
N PHE A 66 -3.60 2.98 13.65
CA PHE A 66 -4.70 2.48 12.83
C PHE A 66 -6.02 2.39 13.61
N ASP A 67 -6.00 1.94 14.87
CA ASP A 67 -7.19 1.94 15.74
C ASP A 67 -7.74 3.37 15.95
N PHE A 68 -6.86 4.34 16.16
CA PHE A 68 -7.24 5.75 16.32
C PHE A 68 -7.86 6.31 15.03
N VAL A 69 -7.19 6.11 13.87
CA VAL A 69 -7.67 6.60 12.58
C VAL A 69 -9.02 5.98 12.24
N ARG A 70 -9.17 4.65 12.43
CA ARG A 70 -10.44 3.95 12.23
C ARG A 70 -11.56 4.56 13.07
N LYS A 71 -11.30 4.83 14.36
CA LYS A 71 -12.28 5.46 15.24
C LYS A 71 -12.70 6.82 14.70
N LYS A 72 -11.74 7.65 14.29
CA LYS A 72 -12.00 8.97 13.70
C LYS A 72 -12.83 8.90 12.42
N LEU A 73 -12.51 7.97 11.52
CA LEU A 73 -13.27 7.77 10.29
C LEU A 73 -14.73 7.38 10.58
N ILE A 74 -14.95 6.41 11.49
CA ILE A 74 -16.30 5.98 11.87
C ILE A 74 -17.09 7.12 12.53
N GLU A 75 -16.47 7.90 13.42
CA GLU A 75 -17.12 9.01 14.10
C GLU A 75 -17.50 10.17 13.15
N ASN A 76 -16.68 10.44 12.14
CA ASN A 76 -16.88 11.58 11.24
C ASN A 76 -17.66 11.24 9.95
N LEU A 77 -17.52 10.02 9.45
CA LEU A 77 -18.12 9.59 8.17
C LEU A 77 -19.20 8.51 8.35
N GLY A 78 -19.28 7.89 9.53
CA GLY A 78 -20.13 6.75 9.81
C GLY A 78 -21.63 7.05 9.80
N LYS A 79 -22.16 7.45 8.64
CA LYS A 79 -23.60 7.38 8.37
C LYS A 79 -23.94 5.98 7.86
N GLU A 80 -25.13 5.47 8.25
CA GLU A 80 -25.55 4.11 7.92
C GLU A 80 -25.26 3.72 6.46
N GLY A 81 -24.43 2.66 6.28
CA GLY A 81 -24.17 2.02 5.00
C GLY A 81 -22.93 2.49 4.22
N GLN A 82 -22.22 3.52 4.63
CA GLN A 82 -20.96 3.93 3.98
C GLN A 82 -19.79 3.14 4.56
N LYS A 83 -19.06 2.44 3.69
CA LYS A 83 -17.86 1.66 4.02
C LYS A 83 -16.58 2.46 3.71
N ASP A 84 -16.54 3.72 4.12
CA ASP A 84 -15.41 4.58 3.87
C ASP A 84 -14.22 4.26 4.78
N GLY A 85 -13.03 4.27 4.21
CA GLY A 85 -11.80 3.94 4.90
C GLY A 85 -10.64 3.77 3.94
N PHE A 86 -9.67 2.97 4.36
CA PHE A 86 -8.56 2.58 3.49
C PHE A 86 -8.02 1.20 3.85
N ASP A 87 -7.41 0.57 2.87
CA ASP A 87 -6.51 -0.57 3.03
C ASP A 87 -5.08 -0.03 3.02
N GLY A 88 -4.19 -0.58 3.84
CA GLY A 88 -2.85 0.00 3.85
C GLY A 88 -1.89 -0.64 4.83
N ILE A 89 -0.65 -0.15 4.75
CA ILE A 89 0.47 -0.60 5.56
C ILE A 89 1.10 0.64 6.18
N LEU A 90 1.28 0.62 7.50
CA LEU A 90 2.00 1.65 8.25
C LEU A 90 3.23 1.03 8.91
N LEU A 91 4.41 1.49 8.53
CA LEU A 91 5.69 1.15 9.16
C LEU A 91 6.03 2.18 10.23
N CYS A 92 6.73 1.71 11.26
CA CYS A 92 7.48 2.54 12.22
C CYS A 92 8.90 2.01 12.29
N ILE A 93 9.87 2.85 11.98
CA ILE A 93 11.31 2.59 12.10
C ILE A 93 11.83 3.38 13.30
N ASP A 94 12.29 2.70 14.32
CA ASP A 94 12.98 3.34 15.43
C ASP A 94 14.43 3.66 15.02
N LEU A 95 14.78 4.93 15.03
CA LEU A 95 16.10 5.39 14.57
C LEU A 95 17.21 5.19 15.61
N VAL A 96 16.89 4.74 16.84
CA VAL A 96 17.87 4.47 17.90
C VAL A 96 18.40 3.06 17.77
N ASP A 97 17.51 2.06 17.68
CA ASP A 97 17.88 0.65 17.65
C ASP A 97 17.69 0.00 16.27
N SER A 98 17.19 0.78 15.28
CA SER A 98 16.91 0.33 13.92
C SER A 98 15.85 -0.77 13.84
N SER A 99 15.04 -0.94 14.88
CA SER A 99 13.93 -1.88 14.85
C SER A 99 12.82 -1.37 13.95
N ILE A 100 12.15 -2.29 13.28
CA ILE A 100 11.01 -1.97 12.42
C ILE A 100 9.80 -2.74 12.91
N THR A 101 8.72 -2.01 13.16
CA THR A 101 7.41 -2.59 13.41
C THR A 101 6.40 -2.08 12.38
N TYR A 102 5.32 -2.80 12.19
CA TYR A 102 4.26 -2.35 11.28
C TYR A 102 2.88 -2.83 11.71
N SER A 103 1.88 -2.20 11.17
CA SER A 103 0.50 -2.70 11.11
C SER A 103 0.03 -2.67 9.67
N ALA A 104 -0.84 -3.62 9.31
CA ALA A 104 -1.31 -3.77 7.95
C ALA A 104 -2.79 -4.15 7.91
N ALA A 105 -3.55 -3.44 7.11
CA ALA A 105 -4.99 -3.60 6.89
C ALA A 105 -5.21 -4.13 5.47
N ASN A 106 -5.76 -5.34 5.33
CA ASN A 106 -6.03 -6.08 4.10
C ASN A 106 -4.81 -6.33 3.18
N ASN A 107 -3.95 -5.34 2.99
CA ASN A 107 -2.74 -5.43 2.16
C ASN A 107 -1.56 -6.02 2.96
N SER A 108 -0.99 -7.10 2.46
CA SER A 108 0.17 -7.75 3.09
C SER A 108 1.45 -7.22 2.48
N PRO A 109 2.38 -6.64 3.26
CA PRO A 109 3.71 -6.34 2.73
C PRO A 109 4.45 -7.63 2.38
N ILE A 110 5.46 -7.53 1.52
CA ILE A 110 6.35 -8.65 1.19
C ILE A 110 7.81 -8.25 1.40
N VAL A 111 8.62 -9.21 1.79
CA VAL A 111 10.08 -9.09 1.82
C VAL A 111 10.68 -10.05 0.80
N ILE A 112 11.59 -9.54 -0.02
CA ILE A 112 12.38 -10.35 -0.95
C ILE A 112 13.81 -10.40 -0.44
N SER A 113 14.29 -11.62 -0.18
CA SER A 113 15.64 -11.90 0.27
C SER A 113 16.20 -13.10 -0.50
N ASN A 114 17.39 -12.97 -1.08
CA ASN A 114 18.05 -14.04 -1.85
C ASN A 114 17.16 -14.68 -2.93
N GLY A 115 16.29 -13.88 -3.58
CA GLY A 115 15.36 -14.36 -4.61
C GLY A 115 14.10 -15.05 -4.08
N GLU A 116 13.95 -15.16 -2.76
CA GLU A 116 12.76 -15.74 -2.14
C GLU A 116 11.82 -14.66 -1.60
N ILE A 117 10.51 -14.88 -1.75
CA ILE A 117 9.47 -14.00 -1.21
C ILE A 117 8.96 -14.54 0.11
N LYS A 118 8.94 -13.66 1.11
CA LYS A 118 8.21 -13.86 2.35
C LYS A 118 7.02 -12.88 2.39
N LYS A 119 5.79 -13.39 2.30
CA LYS A 119 4.60 -12.60 2.53
C LYS A 119 4.40 -12.41 4.03
N LEU A 120 4.23 -11.17 4.45
CA LEU A 120 4.10 -10.80 5.85
C LEU A 120 2.61 -10.78 6.28
N PRO A 121 2.32 -10.99 7.58
CA PRO A 121 0.96 -10.97 8.08
C PRO A 121 0.27 -9.61 7.95
N CYS A 122 -1.06 -9.63 7.88
CA CYS A 122 -1.91 -8.44 7.94
C CYS A 122 -3.25 -8.79 8.59
N ASN A 123 -3.93 -7.79 9.13
CA ASN A 123 -5.31 -7.93 9.56
C ASN A 123 -6.25 -7.90 8.35
N LYS A 124 -7.21 -8.82 8.30
CA LYS A 124 -8.21 -8.91 7.22
C LYS A 124 -9.41 -8.04 7.54
N MET A 125 -9.17 -6.75 7.62
CA MET A 125 -10.15 -5.69 7.83
C MET A 125 -9.56 -4.34 7.39
N PRO A 126 -10.38 -3.39 6.91
CA PRO A 126 -9.93 -2.06 6.55
C PRO A 126 -9.68 -1.17 7.79
N VAL A 127 -8.95 -0.09 7.61
CA VAL A 127 -8.96 1.04 8.54
C VAL A 127 -10.17 1.91 8.21
N GLY A 128 -11.30 1.58 8.77
CA GLY A 128 -12.60 2.20 8.50
C GLY A 128 -13.74 1.31 8.97
N TYR A 129 -14.91 1.52 8.38
CA TYR A 129 -16.07 0.68 8.66
C TYR A 129 -15.95 -0.67 7.92
N GLY A 130 -16.08 -1.76 8.62
CA GLY A 130 -16.01 -3.11 8.08
C GLY A 130 -16.89 -4.09 8.85
N GLU A 131 -17.09 -5.27 8.28
CA GLU A 131 -17.88 -6.35 8.93
C GLU A 131 -17.19 -6.86 10.20
N ARG A 132 -15.86 -6.82 10.22
CA ARG A 132 -15.03 -7.18 11.36
C ARG A 132 -14.44 -5.92 11.98
N VAL A 133 -14.68 -5.74 13.27
CA VAL A 133 -14.09 -4.68 14.08
C VAL A 133 -13.35 -5.34 15.25
N ALA A 134 -12.02 -5.42 15.13
CA ALA A 134 -11.12 -5.92 16.16
C ALA A 134 -9.94 -4.96 16.26
N PRO A 135 -9.20 -4.90 17.37
CA PRO A 135 -7.94 -4.16 17.41
C PRO A 135 -6.99 -4.62 16.29
N PHE A 136 -6.19 -3.69 15.76
CA PHE A 136 -5.12 -4.05 14.84
C PHE A 136 -3.95 -4.69 15.60
N ASP A 137 -3.25 -5.60 14.94
CA ASP A 137 -2.05 -6.23 15.48
C ASP A 137 -0.80 -5.40 15.15
N LEU A 138 0.16 -5.41 16.07
CA LEU A 138 1.50 -4.90 15.86
C LEU A 138 2.41 -6.06 15.45
N PHE A 139 3.05 -5.95 14.30
CA PHE A 139 3.96 -6.97 13.80
C PHE A 139 5.41 -6.45 13.83
N PRO A 140 6.36 -7.19 14.40
CA PRO A 140 7.78 -6.91 14.20
C PRO A 140 8.19 -7.33 12.78
N LEU A 141 9.08 -6.56 12.16
CA LEU A 141 9.70 -6.92 10.89
C LEU A 141 11.07 -7.53 11.13
N GLU A 142 11.17 -8.84 10.89
CA GLU A 142 12.45 -9.54 10.84
C GLU A 142 12.97 -9.57 9.40
N TYR A 143 14.19 -9.13 9.18
CA TYR A 143 14.83 -9.08 7.87
C TYR A 143 16.32 -9.39 7.94
N SER A 144 16.88 -9.79 6.80
CA SER A 144 18.32 -9.93 6.61
C SER A 144 18.87 -8.73 5.87
N LYS A 145 20.10 -8.33 6.12
CA LYS A 145 20.76 -7.26 5.35
C LYS A 145 20.75 -7.57 3.87
N GLY A 146 20.35 -6.58 3.07
CA GLY A 146 20.21 -6.70 1.61
C GLY A 146 18.84 -7.22 1.14
N SER A 147 17.91 -7.44 2.07
CA SER A 147 16.50 -7.66 1.73
C SER A 147 15.86 -6.39 1.20
N VAL A 148 14.81 -6.53 0.41
CA VAL A 148 13.95 -5.41 -0.03
C VAL A 148 12.55 -5.65 0.48
N LEU A 149 12.02 -4.67 1.21
CA LEU A 149 10.64 -4.62 1.63
C LEU A 149 9.81 -3.90 0.57
N TYR A 150 8.70 -4.50 0.15
CA TYR A 150 7.74 -3.89 -0.76
C TYR A 150 6.40 -3.67 -0.06
N LEU A 151 5.91 -2.43 -0.19
CA LEU A 151 4.57 -2.00 0.20
C LEU A 151 3.83 -1.63 -1.07
N TYR A 152 2.59 -2.05 -1.23
CA TYR A 152 1.84 -1.81 -2.46
C TYR A 152 0.32 -1.80 -2.23
N THR A 153 -0.38 -1.15 -3.14
CA THR A 153 -1.84 -1.19 -3.29
C THR A 153 -2.24 -2.27 -4.30
N ASP A 154 -3.52 -2.52 -4.50
CA ASP A 154 -3.97 -3.63 -5.34
C ASP A 154 -4.02 -3.30 -6.85
N GLY A 155 -3.99 -2.02 -7.23
CA GLY A 155 -4.22 -1.58 -8.61
C GLY A 155 -3.31 -2.22 -9.66
N PHE A 156 -2.03 -2.50 -9.33
CA PHE A 156 -1.16 -3.21 -10.27
C PHE A 156 -1.62 -4.66 -10.51
N ALA A 157 -1.97 -5.36 -9.44
CA ALA A 157 -2.41 -6.75 -9.51
C ALA A 157 -3.80 -6.88 -10.15
N ASP A 158 -4.62 -5.86 -10.01
CA ASP A 158 -5.99 -5.82 -10.49
C ASP A 158 -6.11 -5.28 -11.93
N GLN A 159 -5.03 -4.73 -12.50
CA GLN A 159 -5.02 -4.25 -13.87
C GLN A 159 -5.35 -5.36 -14.87
N PHE A 160 -6.34 -5.07 -15.72
CA PHE A 160 -6.69 -5.92 -16.85
C PHE A 160 -5.75 -5.68 -18.03
N GLY A 161 -5.36 -6.78 -18.72
CA GLY A 161 -4.44 -6.70 -19.85
C GLY A 161 -4.03 -8.07 -20.37
N GLY A 162 -2.84 -8.13 -20.99
CA GLY A 162 -2.25 -9.33 -21.59
C GLY A 162 -2.68 -9.54 -23.04
N LYS A 163 -1.87 -10.30 -23.80
CA LYS A 163 -2.17 -10.66 -25.19
C LYS A 163 -3.36 -11.61 -25.23
N THR A 164 -4.47 -11.19 -25.82
CA THR A 164 -5.59 -12.06 -26.15
C THR A 164 -5.43 -12.53 -27.60
N GLN A 165 -5.44 -13.85 -27.81
CA GLN A 165 -5.39 -14.44 -29.17
C GLN A 165 -6.72 -14.31 -29.94
N SER A 166 -7.77 -13.76 -29.34
CA SER A 166 -9.08 -13.55 -29.99
C SER A 166 -9.58 -12.14 -29.70
N ASP A 167 -9.33 -11.26 -30.63
CA ASP A 167 -9.37 -9.81 -30.49
C ASP A 167 -10.74 -9.15 -30.57
N PHE A 168 -11.85 -9.78 -30.24
CA PHE A 168 -13.09 -9.05 -30.51
C PHE A 168 -14.04 -8.82 -29.32
N ASN A 169 -13.84 -9.43 -28.13
CA ASN A 169 -14.75 -9.20 -27.01
C ASN A 169 -14.17 -9.46 -25.59
N ALA A 170 -12.87 -9.55 -25.40
CA ALA A 170 -12.33 -9.91 -24.09
C ALA A 170 -11.59 -8.73 -23.46
N GLY A 171 -12.10 -8.22 -22.35
CA GLY A 171 -11.49 -7.19 -21.52
C GLY A 171 -10.20 -7.61 -20.80
N GLY A 172 -9.38 -8.49 -21.43
CA GLY A 172 -8.11 -8.97 -20.89
C GLY A 172 -8.26 -9.90 -19.67
N LYS A 173 -7.13 -10.18 -19.01
CA LYS A 173 -7.07 -10.92 -17.74
C LYS A 173 -6.47 -10.02 -16.68
N LYS A 174 -6.87 -10.16 -15.40
CA LYS A 174 -6.18 -9.51 -14.29
C LYS A 174 -4.72 -9.97 -14.23
N TYR A 175 -3.81 -9.04 -13.91
CA TYR A 175 -2.38 -9.32 -13.73
C TYR A 175 -2.13 -10.33 -12.61
N LYS A 176 -2.77 -10.11 -11.47
CA LYS A 176 -2.76 -10.90 -10.24
C LYS A 176 -1.45 -10.80 -9.44
N TYR A 177 -1.57 -10.88 -8.14
CA TYR A 177 -0.44 -10.83 -7.19
C TYR A 177 0.65 -11.89 -7.47
N LYS A 178 0.29 -13.09 -7.97
CA LYS A 178 1.29 -14.11 -8.30
C LYS A 178 2.27 -13.59 -9.35
N LYS A 179 1.76 -13.01 -10.45
CA LYS A 179 2.61 -12.46 -11.50
C LYS A 179 3.39 -11.23 -11.04
N LEU A 180 2.77 -10.35 -10.24
CA LEU A 180 3.45 -9.21 -9.64
C LEU A 180 4.64 -9.67 -8.78
N ASN A 181 4.45 -10.66 -7.94
CA ASN A 181 5.48 -11.19 -7.07
C ASN A 181 6.64 -11.80 -7.86
N GLU A 182 6.35 -12.60 -8.91
CA GLU A 182 7.36 -13.16 -9.82
C GLU A 182 8.15 -12.04 -10.51
N PHE A 183 7.47 -10.98 -10.94
CA PHE A 183 8.10 -9.83 -11.56
C PHE A 183 8.99 -9.06 -10.57
N LEU A 184 8.52 -8.77 -9.35
CA LEU A 184 9.30 -8.10 -8.31
C LEU A 184 10.58 -8.87 -7.96
N VAL A 185 10.52 -10.22 -7.91
CA VAL A 185 11.71 -11.06 -7.73
C VAL A 185 12.69 -10.87 -8.87
N SER A 186 12.20 -10.87 -10.11
CA SER A 186 13.07 -10.79 -11.30
C SER A 186 13.86 -9.48 -11.39
N ILE A 187 13.28 -8.38 -10.90
CA ILE A 187 13.91 -7.05 -10.90
C ILE A 187 14.62 -6.70 -9.57
N ASN A 188 14.52 -7.56 -8.54
CA ASN A 188 14.96 -7.21 -7.19
C ASN A 188 16.45 -6.85 -7.07
N HIS A 189 17.29 -7.39 -7.94
CA HIS A 189 18.74 -7.16 -7.99
C HIS A 189 19.15 -5.83 -8.66
N GLN A 190 18.21 -5.16 -9.32
CA GLN A 190 18.46 -3.93 -10.07
C GLN A 190 18.54 -2.71 -9.16
N SER A 191 19.02 -1.59 -9.69
CA SER A 191 18.97 -0.30 -8.99
C SER A 191 17.54 0.18 -8.76
N ASN A 192 17.35 1.09 -7.82
CA ASN A 192 16.02 1.65 -7.52
C ASN A 192 15.41 2.39 -8.72
N VAL A 193 16.23 3.02 -9.56
CA VAL A 193 15.77 3.70 -10.79
C VAL A 193 15.26 2.67 -11.79
N GLU A 194 16.06 1.64 -12.08
CA GLU A 194 15.69 0.57 -13.00
C GLU A 194 14.43 -0.19 -12.55
N LYS A 195 14.28 -0.41 -11.24
CA LYS A 195 13.05 -1.03 -10.69
C LYS A 195 11.81 -0.21 -11.01
N ALA A 196 11.86 1.11 -10.82
CA ALA A 196 10.72 2.00 -11.10
C ALA A 196 10.40 2.05 -12.61
N GLU A 197 11.43 2.14 -13.47
CA GLU A 197 11.27 2.13 -14.93
C GLU A 197 10.70 0.81 -15.44
N ASN A 198 11.18 -0.31 -14.91
CA ASN A 198 10.69 -1.64 -15.29
C ASN A 198 9.25 -1.89 -14.81
N LEU A 199 8.86 -1.39 -13.64
CA LEU A 199 7.47 -1.43 -13.19
C LEU A 199 6.55 -0.66 -14.14
N LEU A 200 6.93 0.55 -14.54
CA LEU A 200 6.19 1.32 -15.52
C LEU A 200 6.07 0.59 -16.86
N SER A 201 7.19 0.07 -17.37
CA SER A 201 7.23 -0.65 -18.65
C SER A 201 6.37 -1.92 -18.65
N GLU A 202 6.45 -2.72 -17.57
CA GLU A 202 5.64 -3.94 -17.41
C GLU A 202 4.14 -3.60 -17.30
N PHE A 203 3.80 -2.56 -16.52
CA PHE A 203 2.42 -2.12 -16.36
C PHE A 203 1.81 -1.67 -17.68
N GLU A 204 2.49 -0.79 -18.42
CA GLU A 204 2.03 -0.29 -19.72
C GLU A 204 1.97 -1.39 -20.79
N THR A 205 2.96 -2.30 -20.80
CA THR A 205 2.97 -3.44 -21.70
C THR A 205 1.79 -4.39 -21.42
N TRP A 206 1.51 -4.64 -20.14
CA TRP A 206 0.39 -5.49 -19.74
C TRP A 206 -0.95 -4.85 -20.06
N LYS A 207 -1.15 -3.60 -19.65
CA LYS A 207 -2.37 -2.83 -19.88
C LYS A 207 -2.68 -2.69 -21.38
N GLY A 208 -1.67 -2.43 -22.18
CA GLY A 208 -1.80 -2.24 -23.62
C GLY A 208 -2.74 -1.07 -23.93
N LYS A 209 -3.83 -1.37 -24.67
CA LYS A 209 -4.84 -0.35 -25.06
C LYS A 209 -6.02 -0.27 -24.09
N LEU A 210 -6.05 -1.07 -23.03
CA LEU A 210 -7.12 -1.02 -22.05
C LEU A 210 -6.94 0.19 -21.13
N GLU A 211 -8.04 0.62 -20.53
CA GLU A 211 -8.00 1.66 -19.50
C GLU A 211 -7.34 1.14 -18.23
N GLN A 212 -6.73 2.03 -17.50
CA GLN A 212 -6.22 1.74 -16.16
C GLN A 212 -7.42 1.45 -15.23
N THR A 213 -7.33 0.34 -14.48
CA THR A 213 -8.43 -0.12 -13.63
C THR A 213 -8.53 0.69 -12.36
N ASP A 214 -7.41 0.96 -11.71
CA ASP A 214 -7.33 1.66 -10.42
C ASP A 214 -6.02 2.42 -10.27
N ASP A 215 -5.91 3.24 -9.22
CA ASP A 215 -4.65 3.86 -8.81
C ASP A 215 -3.61 2.80 -8.48
N VAL A 216 -2.34 3.08 -8.69
CA VAL A 216 -1.25 2.12 -8.44
C VAL A 216 -0.16 2.77 -7.62
N THR A 217 0.17 2.15 -6.50
CA THR A 217 1.32 2.53 -5.68
C THR A 217 2.16 1.31 -5.32
N ILE A 218 3.45 1.33 -5.63
CA ILE A 218 4.44 0.36 -5.18
C ILE A 218 5.65 1.10 -4.63
N LEU A 219 6.01 0.82 -3.38
CA LEU A 219 7.16 1.39 -2.71
C LEU A 219 8.11 0.27 -2.30
N GLY A 220 9.38 0.38 -2.67
CA GLY A 220 10.44 -0.55 -2.29
C GLY A 220 11.50 0.09 -1.40
N ILE A 221 11.86 -0.58 -0.30
CA ILE A 221 12.86 -0.14 0.67
C ILE A 221 13.96 -1.19 0.77
N SER A 222 15.20 -0.81 0.52
CA SER A 222 16.37 -1.66 0.80
C SER A 222 16.65 -1.65 2.31
N LEU A 223 16.73 -2.82 2.91
CA LEU A 223 16.95 -3.06 4.34
C LEU A 223 18.38 -3.50 4.62
#